data_30a4816050d1d24baa047f0c52cd2205
#
_entry.id   30a4816050d1d24baa047f0c52cd2205
#
_cell.length_a   1.000
_cell.length_b   1.000
_cell.length_c   1.000
_cell.angle_alpha   90.00
_cell.angle_beta   90.00
_cell.angle_gamma   90.00
#
_symmetry.space_group_name_H-M   'P 1'
#
loop_
_entity.id
_entity.type
_entity.pdbx_description
1 polymer ?
#
loop_
_entity_poly.entity_id
_entity_poly.type
_entity_poly.pdbx_seq_one_letter_code
_entity_poly.pdbx_strand_id
1 'polypeptide(L)'
;PEGGKPRGEGFELRTDEHGAVRAAKGLLLSTEEQLRAGAGHLDRGVVVQVLEAALELARELGDYAGEHQGVGHDAAPQQTLQEAVRDLGHGANDESGKSNGGKPAIALSGPAGIAAATPASLTLAAGEHVDSVARQNQQVTAGQKVVINAGSDIGLFAQGGELRQITHQGPMLLQAQKND
;
A
#
# COMPACT_ATOMS: atom_id res chain seq x y z
N PRO A 1 -15.77 -0.74 40.50
CA PRO A 1 -16.62 0.09 39.65
C PRO A 1 -18.01 -0.55 39.58
N GLU A 2 -18.95 0.16 40.17
CA GLU A 2 -20.32 -0.31 40.31
C GLU A 2 -21.04 -0.19 38.96
N GLY A 3 -21.61 -1.32 38.50
CA GLY A 3 -22.78 -1.30 37.63
C GLY A 3 -22.67 -0.85 36.18
N GLY A 4 -21.49 -0.75 35.58
CA GLY A 4 -21.36 -0.49 34.14
C GLY A 4 -21.69 -1.71 33.29
N LYS A 5 -22.49 -1.53 32.22
CA LYS A 5 -22.66 -2.58 31.20
C LYS A 5 -21.32 -3.01 30.64
N PRO A 6 -21.09 -4.30 30.33
CA PRO A 6 -19.86 -4.75 29.66
C PRO A 6 -19.61 -3.91 28.38
N ARG A 7 -18.38 -3.44 28.16
CA ARG A 7 -18.00 -2.65 26.99
C ARG A 7 -17.71 -3.50 25.75
N GLY A 8 -17.84 -4.83 25.85
CA GLY A 8 -17.51 -5.81 24.84
C GLY A 8 -16.36 -6.71 25.28
N GLU A 9 -15.97 -7.63 24.40
CA GLU A 9 -14.84 -8.53 24.58
C GLU A 9 -13.58 -7.96 23.91
N GLY A 10 -12.38 -8.34 24.41
CA GLY A 10 -11.11 -7.90 23.87
C GLY A 10 -10.30 -7.01 24.80
N PHE A 11 -9.37 -6.26 24.27
CA PHE A 11 -8.54 -5.31 25.02
C PHE A 11 -8.62 -3.91 24.42
N GLU A 12 -8.40 -2.91 25.23
CA GLU A 12 -8.32 -1.51 24.82
C GLU A 12 -7.03 -0.89 25.41
N LEU A 13 -6.21 -0.30 24.50
CA LEU A 13 -5.09 0.56 24.90
C LEU A 13 -5.57 2.00 24.84
N ARG A 14 -5.71 2.65 25.99
CA ARG A 14 -6.21 4.01 26.08
C ARG A 14 -5.29 4.90 26.91
N THR A 15 -5.07 6.11 26.44
CA THR A 15 -4.55 7.21 27.22
C THR A 15 -5.29 8.49 26.85
N ASP A 16 -5.46 9.41 27.78
CA ASP A 16 -5.98 10.75 27.54
C ASP A 16 -4.83 11.74 27.20
N GLU A 17 -3.58 11.26 27.24
CA GLU A 17 -2.36 11.97 26.90
C GLU A 17 -1.78 11.46 25.57
N HIS A 18 -0.48 11.58 25.34
CA HIS A 18 0.19 11.13 24.13
C HIS A 18 0.58 9.64 24.20
N GLY A 19 0.39 8.92 23.10
CA GLY A 19 0.78 7.53 22.96
C GLY A 19 1.71 7.31 21.77
N ALA A 20 2.60 6.32 21.85
CA ALA A 20 3.45 5.89 20.76
C ALA A 20 3.61 4.36 20.77
N VAL A 21 3.51 3.75 19.57
CA VAL A 21 3.88 2.35 19.35
C VAL A 21 5.10 2.33 18.45
N ARG A 22 6.20 1.74 18.90
CA ARG A 22 7.48 1.69 18.18
C ARG A 22 8.07 0.29 18.24
N ALA A 23 8.52 -0.20 17.09
CA ALA A 23 9.25 -1.47 17.00
C ALA A 23 10.44 -1.29 16.04
N ALA A 24 11.66 -1.33 16.56
CA ALA A 24 12.87 -1.03 15.80
C ALA A 24 13.16 -2.03 14.67
N LYS A 25 12.63 -3.24 14.75
CA LYS A 25 12.83 -4.30 13.77
C LYS A 25 11.64 -4.51 12.82
N GLY A 26 10.60 -3.67 12.93
CA GLY A 26 9.38 -3.71 12.12
C GLY A 26 8.12 -3.98 12.96
N LEU A 27 6.97 -3.74 12.35
CA LEU A 27 5.66 -3.82 13.01
C LEU A 27 4.66 -4.48 12.07
N LEU A 28 3.93 -5.46 12.56
CA LEU A 28 2.76 -6.04 11.92
C LEU A 28 1.50 -5.65 12.70
N LEU A 29 0.54 -5.03 12.01
CA LEU A 29 -0.82 -4.81 12.51
C LEU A 29 -1.76 -5.63 11.64
N SER A 30 -2.37 -6.66 12.21
CA SER A 30 -3.21 -7.61 11.48
C SER A 30 -4.48 -7.95 12.25
N THR A 31 -5.54 -8.25 11.52
CA THR A 31 -6.77 -8.86 12.03
C THR A 31 -6.93 -10.31 11.57
N GLU A 32 -5.88 -10.92 11.07
CA GLU A 32 -5.85 -12.33 10.70
C GLU A 32 -5.86 -13.21 11.96
N GLU A 33 -6.77 -14.19 11.99
CA GLU A 33 -6.91 -15.08 13.11
C GLU A 33 -5.72 -16.05 13.20
N GLN A 34 -5.14 -16.17 14.39
CA GLN A 34 -4.13 -17.19 14.67
C GLN A 34 -4.68 -18.19 15.71
N LEU A 35 -5.31 -19.22 15.21
CA LEU A 35 -5.85 -20.30 16.07
C LEU A 35 -4.71 -20.98 16.83
N ARG A 36 -4.84 -21.00 18.17
CA ARG A 36 -3.91 -21.65 19.13
C ARG A 36 -2.49 -21.08 19.13
N ALA A 37 -2.26 -19.91 18.57
CA ALA A 37 -0.91 -19.30 18.47
C ALA A 37 0.17 -20.28 17.97
N GLY A 38 -0.18 -21.13 17.01
CA GLY A 38 0.72 -22.18 16.50
C GLY A 38 1.75 -21.68 15.49
N ALA A 39 1.55 -20.49 14.95
CA ALA A 39 2.49 -19.80 14.05
C ALA A 39 3.34 -18.79 14.81
N GLY A 40 4.40 -18.27 14.17
CA GLY A 40 5.21 -17.18 14.74
C GLY A 40 4.35 -15.90 14.92
N HIS A 41 4.63 -15.12 15.96
CA HIS A 41 3.90 -13.89 16.28
C HIS A 41 3.94 -12.82 15.17
N LEU A 42 4.81 -12.96 14.18
CA LEU A 42 4.89 -12.13 12.97
C LEU A 42 4.49 -12.93 11.72
N ASP A 43 3.58 -13.90 11.83
CA ASP A 43 3.03 -14.58 10.66
C ASP A 43 2.32 -13.58 9.75
N ARG A 44 2.71 -13.55 8.49
CA ARG A 44 2.31 -12.56 7.47
C ARG A 44 2.11 -13.20 6.10
N GLY A 45 1.88 -14.50 6.06
CA GLY A 45 1.76 -15.25 4.81
C GLY A 45 0.75 -14.64 3.86
N VAL A 46 -0.40 -14.20 4.38
CA VAL A 46 -1.47 -13.60 3.56
C VAL A 46 -1.04 -12.25 2.97
N VAL A 47 -0.46 -11.36 3.77
CA VAL A 47 -0.03 -10.04 3.23
C VAL A 47 1.09 -10.19 2.21
N VAL A 48 2.01 -11.15 2.40
CA VAL A 48 3.06 -11.44 1.43
C VAL A 48 2.47 -11.92 0.11
N GLN A 49 1.52 -12.86 0.14
CA GLN A 49 0.84 -13.34 -1.07
C GLN A 49 0.10 -12.22 -1.84
N VAL A 50 -0.55 -11.31 -1.12
CA VAL A 50 -1.22 -10.15 -1.74
C VAL A 50 -0.19 -9.22 -2.40
N LEU A 51 0.93 -8.95 -1.75
CA LEU A 51 2.00 -8.11 -2.30
C LEU A 51 2.68 -8.77 -3.51
N GLU A 52 2.89 -10.09 -3.49
CA GLU A 52 3.43 -10.84 -4.62
C GLU A 52 2.50 -10.79 -5.84
N ALA A 53 1.21 -11.02 -5.64
CA ALA A 53 0.23 -10.94 -6.71
C ALA A 53 0.06 -9.52 -7.27
N ALA A 54 0.21 -8.49 -6.44
CA ALA A 54 0.21 -7.10 -6.88
C ALA A 54 1.45 -6.76 -7.71
N LEU A 55 2.63 -7.23 -7.28
CA LEU A 55 3.88 -7.06 -8.02
C LEU A 55 3.85 -7.74 -9.39
N GLU A 56 3.33 -8.97 -9.46
CA GLU A 56 3.16 -9.71 -10.71
C GLU A 56 2.26 -8.95 -11.68
N LEU A 57 1.08 -8.51 -11.24
CA LEU A 57 0.17 -7.71 -12.03
C LEU A 57 0.79 -6.40 -12.54
N ALA A 58 1.53 -5.70 -11.67
CA ALA A 58 2.18 -4.45 -12.06
C ALA A 58 3.26 -4.66 -13.12
N ARG A 59 4.02 -5.77 -13.04
CA ARG A 59 4.99 -6.16 -14.05
C ARG A 59 4.32 -6.51 -15.38
N GLU A 60 3.35 -7.41 -15.37
CA GLU A 60 2.66 -7.84 -16.58
C GLU A 60 2.05 -6.66 -17.36
N LEU A 61 1.34 -5.77 -16.68
CA LEU A 61 0.74 -4.60 -17.31
C LEU A 61 1.78 -3.55 -17.71
N GLY A 62 2.83 -3.38 -16.92
CA GLY A 62 3.93 -2.45 -17.22
C GLY A 62 4.74 -2.88 -18.42
N ASP A 63 5.11 -4.14 -18.51
CA ASP A 63 5.84 -4.72 -19.64
C ASP A 63 5.00 -4.64 -20.92
N TYR A 64 3.73 -5.03 -20.84
CA TYR A 64 2.81 -4.93 -21.95
C TYR A 64 2.62 -3.49 -22.44
N ALA A 65 2.50 -2.52 -21.53
CA ALA A 65 2.42 -1.11 -21.91
C ALA A 65 3.71 -0.66 -22.60
N GLY A 66 4.89 -1.04 -22.09
CA GLY A 66 6.18 -0.74 -22.71
C GLY A 66 6.34 -1.30 -24.12
N GLU A 67 5.91 -2.53 -24.36
CA GLU A 67 5.91 -3.18 -25.69
C GLU A 67 4.98 -2.47 -26.70
N HIS A 68 3.97 -1.73 -26.20
CA HIS A 68 2.98 -1.03 -27.03
C HIS A 68 3.14 0.51 -26.99
N GLN A 69 4.35 1.00 -26.78
CA GLN A 69 4.70 2.43 -26.77
C GLN A 69 4.06 3.22 -25.60
N GLY A 70 3.54 2.54 -24.60
CA GLY A 70 3.14 3.16 -23.35
C GLY A 70 4.32 3.39 -22.42
N VAL A 71 4.06 4.05 -21.30
CA VAL A 71 5.05 4.20 -20.22
C VAL A 71 5.05 2.91 -19.39
N GLY A 72 6.20 2.24 -19.32
CA GLY A 72 6.38 1.04 -18.50
C GLY A 72 6.32 1.33 -16.99
N HIS A 73 6.06 0.31 -16.20
CA HIS A 73 6.09 0.39 -14.74
C HIS A 73 7.45 -0.06 -14.19
N ASP A 74 8.10 0.74 -13.35
CA ASP A 74 9.27 0.30 -12.60
C ASP A 74 8.84 -0.49 -11.35
N ALA A 75 8.93 -1.79 -11.42
CA ALA A 75 8.54 -2.70 -10.34
C ALA A 75 9.63 -2.93 -9.29
N ALA A 76 10.84 -2.40 -9.44
CA ALA A 76 11.96 -2.67 -8.54
C ALA A 76 11.73 -2.12 -7.11
N PRO A 77 11.20 -0.90 -6.92
CA PRO A 77 10.90 -0.40 -5.58
C PRO A 77 9.82 -1.22 -4.86
N GLN A 78 8.77 -1.60 -5.60
CA GLN A 78 7.69 -2.45 -5.07
C GLN A 78 8.21 -3.83 -4.66
N GLN A 79 9.10 -4.43 -5.45
CA GLN A 79 9.78 -5.68 -5.11
C GLN A 79 10.62 -5.54 -3.84
N THR A 80 11.40 -4.47 -3.73
CA THR A 80 12.23 -4.20 -2.56
C THR A 80 11.41 -4.11 -1.28
N LEU A 81 10.26 -3.44 -1.33
CA LEU A 81 9.35 -3.34 -0.19
C LEU A 81 8.68 -4.69 0.12
N GLN A 82 8.26 -5.44 -0.89
CA GLN A 82 7.68 -6.77 -0.72
C GLN A 82 8.68 -7.73 -0.04
N GLU A 83 9.94 -7.71 -0.46
CA GLU A 83 11.02 -8.48 0.17
C GLU A 83 11.24 -8.07 1.63
N ALA A 84 11.23 -6.77 1.93
CA ALA A 84 11.35 -6.29 3.30
C ALA A 84 10.18 -6.75 4.20
N VAL A 85 8.97 -6.79 3.67
CA VAL A 85 7.81 -7.34 4.39
C VAL A 85 7.90 -8.86 4.53
N ARG A 86 8.33 -9.57 3.49
CA ARG A 86 8.54 -11.02 3.54
C ARG A 86 9.59 -11.39 4.60
N ASP A 87 10.67 -10.63 4.66
CA ASP A 87 11.79 -10.89 5.56
C ASP A 87 11.61 -10.22 6.94
N LEU A 88 10.48 -9.57 7.19
CA LEU A 88 10.12 -9.01 8.48
C LEU A 88 10.15 -10.10 9.56
N GLY A 89 10.96 -9.98 10.57
CA GLY A 89 11.11 -10.97 11.63
C GLY A 89 12.32 -11.92 11.45
N HIS A 90 12.94 -12.00 10.28
CA HIS A 90 14.23 -12.70 10.13
C HIS A 90 15.40 -11.94 10.79
N GLY A 91 15.17 -10.71 11.22
CA GLY A 91 16.08 -9.93 12.04
C GLY A 91 16.03 -10.24 13.53
N ALA A 92 15.24 -11.22 13.97
CA ALA A 92 15.35 -11.79 15.30
C ALA A 92 16.66 -12.61 15.38
N ASN A 93 17.37 -12.47 16.47
CA ASN A 93 18.65 -13.13 16.69
C ASN A 93 18.57 -14.62 16.32
N ASP A 94 19.43 -15.05 15.40
CA ASP A 94 19.73 -16.47 15.28
C ASP A 94 20.40 -16.97 16.57
N GLU A 95 20.61 -18.26 16.69
CA GLU A 95 21.28 -18.89 17.84
C GLU A 95 22.71 -18.34 18.09
N SER A 96 23.28 -17.61 17.12
CA SER A 96 24.60 -16.96 17.22
C SER A 96 24.51 -15.49 17.68
N GLY A 97 23.32 -14.95 17.91
CA GLY A 97 23.13 -13.55 18.32
C GLY A 97 23.39 -12.52 17.22
N LYS A 98 23.61 -12.96 15.98
CA LYS A 98 23.77 -12.06 14.82
C LYS A 98 22.42 -11.77 14.21
N SER A 99 22.07 -10.48 14.15
CA SER A 99 20.91 -9.99 13.40
C SER A 99 21.18 -10.20 11.91
N ASN A 100 20.45 -11.06 11.25
CA ASN A 100 20.44 -11.21 9.79
C ASN A 100 19.59 -10.12 9.10
N GLY A 101 19.51 -8.96 9.72
CA GLY A 101 19.24 -7.66 9.12
C GLY A 101 18.09 -7.55 8.12
N GLY A 102 16.91 -8.08 8.41
CA GLY A 102 15.71 -7.68 7.67
C GLY A 102 15.50 -6.17 7.82
N LYS A 103 15.18 -5.46 6.73
CA LYS A 103 14.86 -4.03 6.79
C LYS A 103 13.57 -3.84 7.62
N PRO A 104 13.54 -2.90 8.60
CA PRO A 104 12.33 -2.68 9.36
C PRO A 104 11.23 -2.10 8.47
N ALA A 105 10.09 -2.76 8.42
CA ALA A 105 8.92 -2.32 7.68
C ALA A 105 7.69 -2.29 8.59
N ILE A 106 6.66 -1.57 8.20
CA ILE A 106 5.34 -1.64 8.81
C ILE A 106 4.41 -2.33 7.80
N ALA A 107 3.80 -3.43 8.20
CA ALA A 107 2.79 -4.12 7.43
C ALA A 107 1.42 -3.97 8.09
N LEU A 108 0.41 -3.64 7.29
CA LEU A 108 -0.99 -3.57 7.68
C LEU A 108 -1.77 -4.63 6.90
N SER A 109 -2.50 -5.49 7.57
CA SER A 109 -3.27 -6.56 6.93
C SER A 109 -4.63 -6.75 7.59
N GLY A 110 -5.66 -6.99 6.77
CA GLY A 110 -6.99 -7.30 7.25
C GLY A 110 -7.80 -8.05 6.19
N PRO A 111 -8.27 -9.27 6.47
CA PRO A 111 -9.03 -10.09 5.52
C PRO A 111 -10.26 -9.40 4.94
N ALA A 112 -10.94 -8.57 5.73
CA ALA A 112 -12.11 -7.81 5.29
C ALA A 112 -11.76 -6.47 4.64
N GLY A 113 -10.50 -6.05 4.70
CA GLY A 113 -10.00 -4.79 4.16
C GLY A 113 -9.46 -3.82 5.19
N ILE A 114 -8.92 -2.71 4.71
CA ILE A 114 -8.37 -1.61 5.52
C ILE A 114 -9.09 -0.33 5.11
N ALA A 115 -9.66 0.38 6.08
CA ALA A 115 -10.27 1.67 5.87
C ALA A 115 -9.46 2.77 6.58
N ALA A 116 -9.06 3.80 5.83
CA ALA A 116 -8.46 5.01 6.38
C ALA A 116 -9.39 6.19 6.07
N ALA A 117 -9.91 6.84 7.08
CA ALA A 117 -10.87 7.94 6.93
C ALA A 117 -10.61 9.04 7.97
N THR A 118 -10.81 10.28 7.57
CA THR A 118 -10.68 11.46 8.43
C THR A 118 -11.65 12.54 7.98
N PRO A 119 -12.22 13.34 8.89
CA PRO A 119 -13.03 14.51 8.51
C PRO A 119 -12.18 15.69 8.02
N ALA A 120 -10.86 15.59 8.10
CA ALA A 120 -9.91 16.62 7.67
C ALA A 120 -9.14 16.17 6.42
N SER A 121 -7.81 16.11 6.49
CA SER A 121 -6.96 15.78 5.34
C SER A 121 -6.20 14.47 5.57
N LEU A 122 -6.08 13.66 4.52
CA LEU A 122 -5.20 12.51 4.46
C LEU A 122 -4.06 12.81 3.48
N THR A 123 -2.81 12.68 3.93
CA THR A 123 -1.63 12.83 3.09
C THR A 123 -0.86 11.51 3.06
N LEU A 124 -0.57 11.02 1.86
CA LEU A 124 0.35 9.93 1.62
C LEU A 124 1.59 10.49 0.94
N ALA A 125 2.76 10.32 1.56
CA ALA A 125 4.03 10.81 1.04
C ALA A 125 5.12 9.76 1.27
N ALA A 126 5.98 9.59 0.28
CA ALA A 126 7.16 8.75 0.35
C ALA A 126 8.39 9.52 -0.16
N GLY A 127 9.57 9.20 0.35
CA GLY A 127 10.84 9.77 -0.12
C GLY A 127 11.24 9.23 -1.49
N GLU A 128 10.69 8.10 -1.92
CA GLU A 128 11.02 7.44 -3.18
C GLU A 128 9.75 7.19 -4.00
N HIS A 129 8.97 6.14 -3.73
CA HIS A 129 7.86 5.71 -4.57
C HIS A 129 6.59 5.48 -3.76
N VAL A 130 5.44 5.71 -4.40
CA VAL A 130 4.12 5.31 -3.93
C VAL A 130 3.49 4.44 -5.01
N ASP A 131 3.40 3.13 -4.77
CA ASP A 131 2.75 2.17 -5.65
C ASP A 131 1.33 1.91 -5.17
N SER A 132 0.38 1.96 -6.10
CA SER A 132 -1.03 1.66 -5.84
C SER A 132 -1.52 0.66 -6.87
N VAL A 133 -1.74 -0.57 -6.47
CA VAL A 133 -2.13 -1.67 -7.34
C VAL A 133 -3.41 -2.32 -6.83
N ALA A 134 -4.37 -2.51 -7.70
CA ALA A 134 -5.62 -3.19 -7.41
C ALA A 134 -5.88 -4.28 -8.45
N ARG A 135 -6.15 -5.49 -7.99
CA ARG A 135 -6.42 -6.63 -8.89
C ARG A 135 -7.69 -6.47 -9.73
N GLN A 136 -8.63 -5.66 -9.28
CA GLN A 136 -9.88 -5.41 -10.00
C GLN A 136 -9.99 -3.95 -10.43
N ASN A 137 -10.35 -3.06 -9.53
CA ASN A 137 -10.64 -1.68 -9.87
C ASN A 137 -9.90 -0.71 -8.95
N GLN A 138 -9.35 0.34 -9.53
CA GLN A 138 -8.89 1.51 -8.80
C GLN A 138 -9.77 2.69 -9.20
N GLN A 139 -10.39 3.35 -8.22
CA GLN A 139 -11.31 4.47 -8.43
C GLN A 139 -10.81 5.71 -7.71
N VAL A 140 -10.72 6.82 -8.44
CA VAL A 140 -10.34 8.12 -7.89
C VAL A 140 -11.49 9.10 -8.15
N THR A 141 -12.09 9.64 -7.09
CA THR A 141 -13.20 10.59 -7.18
C THR A 141 -12.93 11.77 -6.28
N ALA A 142 -13.12 12.98 -6.78
CA ALA A 142 -13.00 14.21 -6.01
C ALA A 142 -14.20 15.12 -6.24
N GLY A 143 -14.70 15.75 -5.18
CA GLY A 143 -15.82 16.70 -5.27
C GLY A 143 -15.47 18.00 -6.00
N GLN A 144 -14.19 18.32 -6.19
CA GLN A 144 -13.76 19.53 -6.89
C GLN A 144 -12.71 19.24 -7.97
N LYS A 145 -11.49 18.82 -7.59
CA LYS A 145 -10.36 18.68 -8.52
C LYS A 145 -9.62 17.38 -8.30
N VAL A 146 -9.18 16.77 -9.38
CA VAL A 146 -8.05 15.85 -9.42
C VAL A 146 -6.90 16.52 -10.17
N VAL A 147 -5.71 16.55 -9.57
CA VAL A 147 -4.52 17.15 -10.18
C VAL A 147 -3.44 16.09 -10.24
N ILE A 148 -2.89 15.87 -11.43
CA ILE A 148 -1.79 14.92 -11.65
C ILE A 148 -0.66 15.69 -12.32
N ASN A 149 0.50 15.79 -11.65
CA ASN A 149 1.70 16.42 -12.17
C ASN A 149 2.86 15.44 -12.08
N ALA A 150 3.68 15.38 -13.10
CA ALA A 150 4.91 14.59 -13.13
C ALA A 150 6.08 15.44 -13.61
N GLY A 151 7.28 15.15 -13.15
CA GLY A 151 8.51 15.81 -13.60
C GLY A 151 8.98 15.32 -14.96
N SER A 152 8.54 14.14 -15.42
CA SER A 152 8.86 13.55 -16.70
C SER A 152 7.58 13.14 -17.42
N ASP A 153 7.10 11.92 -17.23
CA ASP A 153 6.07 11.34 -18.07
C ASP A 153 4.77 11.05 -17.28
N ILE A 154 3.65 11.14 -17.97
CA ILE A 154 2.36 10.62 -17.50
C ILE A 154 1.88 9.61 -18.53
N GLY A 155 1.87 8.33 -18.16
CA GLY A 155 1.34 7.24 -18.97
C GLY A 155 -0.11 6.93 -18.61
N LEU A 156 -0.99 6.88 -19.61
CA LEU A 156 -2.35 6.37 -19.50
C LEU A 156 -2.52 5.29 -20.57
N PHE A 157 -2.62 4.05 -20.16
CA PHE A 157 -2.68 2.90 -21.04
C PHE A 157 -3.81 1.96 -20.65
N ALA A 158 -4.57 1.47 -21.62
CA ALA A 158 -5.58 0.45 -21.43
C ALA A 158 -5.26 -0.74 -22.35
N GLN A 159 -4.96 -1.90 -21.79
CA GLN A 159 -4.67 -3.11 -22.55
C GLN A 159 -5.87 -3.61 -23.36
N GLY A 160 -7.06 -3.50 -22.81
CA GLY A 160 -8.29 -3.89 -23.50
C GLY A 160 -9.43 -2.96 -23.10
N GLY A 161 -10.28 -2.60 -24.04
CA GLY A 161 -11.36 -1.65 -23.82
C GLY A 161 -11.00 -0.23 -24.26
N GLU A 162 -11.51 0.77 -23.58
CA GLU A 162 -11.44 2.17 -23.99
C GLU A 162 -10.72 3.06 -22.98
N LEU A 163 -10.02 4.06 -23.50
CA LEU A 163 -9.62 5.24 -22.72
C LEU A 163 -10.59 6.38 -23.03
N ARG A 164 -11.43 6.78 -22.09
CA ARG A 164 -12.38 7.87 -22.26
C ARG A 164 -11.96 9.12 -21.50
N GLN A 165 -11.94 10.24 -22.21
CA GLN A 165 -11.75 11.57 -21.63
C GLN A 165 -12.93 12.43 -22.05
N ILE A 166 -13.81 12.81 -21.12
CA ILE A 166 -15.05 13.52 -21.42
C ILE A 166 -15.17 14.72 -20.48
N THR A 167 -15.48 15.89 -21.05
CA THR A 167 -15.97 17.03 -20.31
C THR A 167 -17.46 17.25 -20.63
N HIS A 168 -18.30 17.36 -19.61
CA HIS A 168 -19.75 17.57 -19.81
C HIS A 168 -20.07 19.04 -20.07
N GLN A 169 -19.41 19.92 -19.34
CA GLN A 169 -19.59 21.38 -19.48
C GLN A 169 -18.22 22.06 -19.43
N GLY A 170 -17.91 22.85 -20.43
CA GLY A 170 -16.65 23.54 -20.58
C GLY A 170 -15.72 22.89 -21.61
N PRO A 171 -14.58 23.50 -21.90
CA PRO A 171 -13.65 23.03 -22.91
C PRO A 171 -12.76 21.88 -22.41
N MET A 172 -12.32 21.02 -23.31
CA MET A 172 -11.18 20.15 -23.13
C MET A 172 -9.97 20.82 -23.80
N LEU A 173 -8.89 21.05 -23.05
CA LEU A 173 -7.64 21.57 -23.57
C LEU A 173 -6.57 20.49 -23.56
N LEU A 174 -6.06 20.13 -24.75
CA LEU A 174 -4.88 19.31 -24.95
C LEU A 174 -3.84 20.21 -25.61
N GLN A 175 -2.74 20.49 -24.93
CA GLN A 175 -1.72 21.43 -25.40
C GLN A 175 -0.32 20.84 -25.17
N ALA A 176 0.44 20.73 -26.26
CA ALA A 176 1.88 20.58 -26.19
C ALA A 176 2.51 21.98 -26.31
N GLN A 177 3.24 22.40 -25.27
CA GLN A 177 4.01 23.63 -25.30
C GLN A 177 5.44 23.31 -25.66
N LYS A 178 5.83 23.79 -26.73
CA LYS A 178 7.09 23.79 -27.29
C LYS A 178 7.26 22.68 -28.12
N ASN A 179 8.03 22.51 -28.96
CA ASN A 179 9.17 23.17 -28.97
C ASN A 179 9.79 23.09 -30.18
N ASP A 180 10.81 23.22 -30.39
CA ASP A 180 11.61 23.33 -31.56
C ASP A 180 11.96 22.01 -32.17
#